data_5ea740ecf028a621180fd6314a09edda
#
_entry.id   5ea740ecf028a621180fd6314a09edda
#
_cell.length_a   1.000
_cell.length_b   1.000
_cell.length_c   1.000
_cell.angle_alpha   90.00
_cell.angle_beta   90.00
_cell.angle_gamma   90.00
#
_symmetry.space_group_name_H-M   'P 1'
#
loop_
_entity.id
_entity.type
_entity.pdbx_description
1 polymer ?
#
loop_
_entity_poly.entity_id
_entity_poly.type
_entity_poly.pdbx_seq_one_letter_code
_entity_poly.pdbx_strand_id
1 'polypeptide(L)'
;MSARKRHRTPLLNHTRGSLVEIMYSQDVRVFDIVLKDSPFWTSHFYDCDRVHVRGIHVLAPRDSPNTDGVDPDSSRDVLIENSIVDNGDDCVAIKAGWDCFGVWYGKETANVHVRNLTCRGLDGVVIGSEMSGGVRNVTVEDVRFEGTSGGSPPIHIKTALSRSGRVVDVRYENITITGGAETAIRVDANYGSRNPSCPANWSAFAAKHPPVMARYSFVGVHAEHATLSKEPVHLVGLASSPIHDIFFDDVHVHVVSSKGGNGRGDGGGEGGEESASAGGAVSSHPSSSWVCENVGTNATATANVDPAPCDAVKPAATLLPTYGI
;
A
#
# COMPACT_ATOMS: atom_id res chain seq x y z
N MET A 1 -20.86 1.41 -9.89
CA MET A 1 -19.99 0.22 -10.08
C MET A 1 -18.58 0.68 -9.82
N SER A 2 -17.92 0.21 -8.76
CA SER A 2 -16.57 0.66 -8.42
C SER A 2 -15.59 0.22 -9.52
N ALA A 3 -14.58 1.04 -9.79
CA ALA A 3 -13.51 0.77 -10.75
C ALA A 3 -12.86 -0.62 -10.54
N ARG A 4 -12.77 -1.09 -9.30
CA ARG A 4 -12.28 -2.43 -8.92
C ARG A 4 -12.96 -3.61 -9.61
N LYS A 5 -14.21 -3.49 -10.07
CA LYS A 5 -14.88 -4.59 -10.81
C LYS A 5 -14.39 -4.74 -12.26
N ARG A 6 -13.71 -3.75 -12.82
CA ARG A 6 -13.18 -3.82 -14.20
C ARG A 6 -11.87 -4.59 -14.33
N HIS A 7 -11.14 -4.79 -13.22
CA HIS A 7 -9.84 -5.49 -13.22
C HIS A 7 -9.93 -7.01 -13.44
N ARG A 8 -11.12 -7.58 -13.37
CA ARG A 8 -11.35 -8.98 -13.70
C ARG A 8 -11.92 -9.10 -15.11
N THR A 9 -11.08 -8.90 -16.12
CA THR A 9 -11.41 -9.35 -17.48
C THR A 9 -11.13 -10.85 -17.55
N PRO A 10 -12.15 -11.72 -17.65
CA PRO A 10 -11.97 -13.17 -17.54
C PRO A 10 -11.25 -13.83 -18.75
N LEU A 11 -10.80 -13.09 -19.72
CA LEU A 11 -10.43 -13.66 -21.01
C LEU A 11 -9.25 -12.95 -21.69
N LEU A 12 -8.16 -12.71 -20.97
CA LEU A 12 -6.90 -12.51 -21.68
C LEU A 12 -6.28 -13.89 -21.90
N ASN A 13 -6.29 -14.39 -23.12
CA ASN A 13 -5.60 -15.63 -23.51
C ASN A 13 -4.07 -15.48 -23.46
N HIS A 14 -3.56 -14.31 -23.08
CA HIS A 14 -2.14 -13.98 -23.07
C HIS A 14 -1.78 -13.21 -21.80
N THR A 15 -0.59 -13.49 -21.27
CA THR A 15 0.01 -12.72 -20.18
C THR A 15 0.42 -11.35 -20.71
N ARG A 16 0.08 -10.29 -19.99
CA ARG A 16 0.63 -8.96 -20.26
C ARG A 16 2.06 -8.90 -19.70
N GLY A 17 3.01 -8.43 -20.46
CA GLY A 17 4.38 -8.19 -20.01
C GLY A 17 4.54 -6.80 -19.40
N SER A 18 5.58 -6.61 -18.61
CA SER A 18 6.03 -5.28 -18.17
C SER A 18 6.53 -4.46 -19.35
N LEU A 19 6.46 -3.12 -19.27
CA LEU A 19 7.04 -2.27 -20.31
C LEU A 19 8.57 -2.35 -20.30
N VAL A 20 9.16 -2.35 -19.10
CA VAL A 20 10.59 -2.56 -18.88
C VAL A 20 10.74 -3.68 -17.86
N GLU A 21 11.45 -4.74 -18.21
CA GLU A 21 11.76 -5.86 -17.33
C GLU A 21 13.27 -6.05 -17.27
N ILE A 22 13.86 -5.88 -16.08
CA ILE A 22 15.29 -6.08 -15.86
C ILE A 22 15.45 -7.14 -14.78
N MET A 23 16.15 -8.20 -15.09
CA MET A 23 16.30 -9.36 -14.21
C MET A 23 17.76 -9.73 -14.01
N TYR A 24 18.07 -10.24 -12.82
CA TYR A 24 19.40 -10.82 -12.49
C TYR A 24 20.58 -9.90 -12.81
N SER A 25 20.40 -8.60 -12.58
CA SER A 25 21.32 -7.56 -13.02
C SER A 25 21.91 -6.78 -11.85
N GLN A 26 23.09 -6.22 -12.05
CA GLN A 26 23.77 -5.36 -11.07
C GLN A 26 24.09 -3.98 -11.68
N ASP A 27 24.17 -2.97 -10.82
CA ASP A 27 24.51 -1.59 -11.22
C ASP A 27 23.55 -1.02 -12.27
N VAL A 28 22.25 -1.30 -12.09
CA VAL A 28 21.19 -0.87 -13.00
C VAL A 28 20.91 0.61 -12.81
N ARG A 29 20.85 1.36 -13.90
CA ARG A 29 20.53 2.79 -13.88
C ARG A 29 19.49 3.11 -14.94
N VAL A 30 18.38 3.73 -14.49
CA VAL A 30 17.27 4.17 -15.35
C VAL A 30 17.05 5.65 -15.09
N PHE A 31 17.49 6.51 -15.98
CA PHE A 31 17.52 7.94 -15.76
C PHE A 31 16.82 8.74 -16.87
N ASP A 32 16.09 9.78 -16.44
CA ASP A 32 15.64 10.90 -17.26
C ASP A 32 14.88 10.46 -18.53
N ILE A 33 13.96 9.49 -18.38
CA ILE A 33 13.14 8.95 -19.47
C ILE A 33 11.64 9.04 -19.17
N VAL A 34 10.83 9.01 -20.21
CA VAL A 34 9.37 8.88 -20.12
C VAL A 34 8.97 7.45 -20.48
N LEU A 35 8.24 6.80 -19.59
CA LEU A 35 7.67 5.46 -19.75
C LEU A 35 6.16 5.60 -19.89
N LYS A 36 5.62 5.23 -21.06
CA LYS A 36 4.24 5.54 -21.40
C LYS A 36 3.45 4.32 -21.83
N ASP A 37 2.16 4.31 -21.42
CA ASP A 37 1.15 3.34 -21.86
C ASP A 37 1.59 1.88 -21.63
N SER A 38 2.08 1.61 -20.42
CA SER A 38 2.47 0.25 -20.04
C SER A 38 1.28 -0.71 -20.11
N PRO A 39 1.47 -1.91 -20.69
CA PRO A 39 0.42 -2.93 -20.72
C PRO A 39 0.19 -3.63 -19.39
N PHE A 40 1.14 -3.53 -18.45
CA PHE A 40 1.15 -4.13 -17.12
C PHE A 40 2.08 -3.31 -16.23
N TRP A 41 2.87 -3.89 -15.33
CA TRP A 41 3.87 -3.16 -14.54
C TRP A 41 4.80 -2.35 -15.45
N THR A 42 5.03 -1.10 -15.09
CA THR A 42 5.79 -0.23 -16.00
C THR A 42 7.27 -0.57 -15.98
N SER A 43 7.87 -0.68 -14.80
CA SER A 43 9.28 -1.07 -14.67
C SER A 43 9.46 -2.06 -13.52
N HIS A 44 9.83 -3.29 -13.86
CA HIS A 44 10.01 -4.40 -12.93
C HIS A 44 11.48 -4.79 -12.84
N PHE A 45 12.03 -4.76 -11.62
CA PHE A 45 13.41 -5.11 -11.32
C PHE A 45 13.42 -6.38 -10.48
N TYR A 46 13.68 -7.52 -11.11
CA TYR A 46 13.64 -8.81 -10.46
C TYR A 46 15.04 -9.33 -10.17
N ASP A 47 15.34 -9.61 -8.90
CA ASP A 47 16.64 -10.13 -8.45
C ASP A 47 17.82 -9.25 -8.90
N CYS A 48 17.70 -7.94 -8.72
CA CYS A 48 18.73 -6.96 -9.07
C CYS A 48 19.44 -6.43 -7.82
N ASP A 49 20.69 -6.04 -7.98
CA ASP A 49 21.49 -5.37 -6.94
C ASP A 49 21.97 -4.00 -7.41
N ARG A 50 21.90 -2.99 -6.54
CA ARG A 50 22.28 -1.60 -6.82
C ARG A 50 21.50 -1.01 -8.01
N VAL A 51 20.20 -0.86 -7.79
CA VAL A 51 19.28 -0.26 -8.78
C VAL A 51 19.11 1.22 -8.45
N HIS A 52 19.30 2.08 -9.44
CA HIS A 52 19.04 3.50 -9.30
C HIS A 52 18.09 3.97 -10.41
N VAL A 53 16.90 4.41 -9.99
CA VAL A 53 15.87 5.00 -10.86
C VAL A 53 15.74 6.48 -10.51
N ARG A 54 15.92 7.37 -11.48
CA ARG A 54 15.89 8.81 -11.25
C ARG A 54 15.32 9.57 -12.43
N GLY A 55 14.56 10.63 -12.13
CA GLY A 55 14.07 11.56 -13.15
C GLY A 55 13.15 10.91 -14.19
N ILE A 56 12.50 9.81 -13.85
CA ILE A 56 11.55 9.17 -14.75
C ILE A 56 10.18 9.84 -14.67
N HIS A 57 9.46 9.80 -15.78
CA HIS A 57 8.06 10.17 -15.82
C HIS A 57 7.24 8.98 -16.35
N VAL A 58 6.50 8.33 -15.47
CA VAL A 58 5.56 7.26 -15.84
C VAL A 58 4.22 7.88 -16.17
N LEU A 59 3.66 7.51 -17.33
CA LEU A 59 2.36 7.96 -17.80
C LEU A 59 1.54 6.77 -18.28
N ALA A 60 0.47 6.43 -17.57
CA ALA A 60 -0.51 5.44 -17.99
C ALA A 60 -1.92 5.92 -17.66
N PRO A 61 -2.94 5.54 -18.45
CA PRO A 61 -4.32 5.88 -18.13
C PRO A 61 -4.71 5.34 -16.75
N ARG A 62 -5.41 6.15 -15.96
CA ARG A 62 -5.79 5.79 -14.57
C ARG A 62 -6.77 4.63 -14.48
N ASP A 63 -7.45 4.28 -15.54
CA ASP A 63 -8.33 3.10 -15.64
C ASP A 63 -7.62 1.86 -16.21
N SER A 64 -6.34 1.95 -16.55
CA SER A 64 -5.51 0.82 -16.97
C SER A 64 -5.06 0.02 -15.75
N PRO A 65 -5.44 -1.26 -15.64
CA PRO A 65 -5.14 -2.08 -14.47
C PRO A 65 -3.67 -2.52 -14.42
N ASN A 66 -3.12 -2.57 -13.21
CA ASN A 66 -1.78 -3.08 -12.93
C ASN A 66 -0.67 -2.34 -13.67
N THR A 67 -0.79 -1.03 -13.79
CA THR A 67 0.23 -0.18 -14.40
C THR A 67 1.14 0.44 -13.35
N ASP A 68 1.52 -0.38 -12.36
CA ASP A 68 2.45 -0.02 -11.29
C ASP A 68 3.69 0.68 -11.89
N GLY A 69 4.18 1.73 -11.23
CA GLY A 69 5.26 2.56 -11.79
C GLY A 69 6.62 1.90 -11.71
N VAL A 70 7.05 1.56 -10.50
CA VAL A 70 8.36 0.93 -10.24
C VAL A 70 8.20 -0.21 -9.24
N ASP A 71 8.59 -1.40 -9.66
CA ASP A 71 8.45 -2.63 -8.90
C ASP A 71 9.81 -3.29 -8.62
N PRO A 72 10.51 -2.92 -7.54
CA PRO A 72 11.63 -3.70 -7.06
C PRO A 72 11.13 -5.00 -6.44
N ASP A 73 11.56 -6.14 -6.96
CA ASP A 73 11.18 -7.48 -6.52
C ASP A 73 12.44 -8.32 -6.24
N SER A 74 12.54 -8.88 -5.05
CA SER A 74 13.70 -9.68 -4.64
C SER A 74 15.05 -8.98 -4.86
N SER A 75 15.06 -7.66 -4.80
CA SER A 75 16.18 -6.77 -5.20
C SER A 75 16.75 -6.02 -4.00
N ARG A 76 18.01 -5.60 -4.08
CA ARG A 76 18.71 -4.92 -2.99
C ARG A 76 19.39 -3.63 -3.42
N ASP A 77 19.57 -2.74 -2.42
CA ASP A 77 20.25 -1.45 -2.60
C ASP A 77 19.59 -0.65 -3.73
N VAL A 78 18.27 -0.40 -3.55
CA VAL A 78 17.42 0.26 -4.55
C VAL A 78 17.20 1.71 -4.16
N LEU A 79 17.54 2.64 -5.04
CA LEU A 79 17.24 4.07 -4.92
C LEU A 79 16.26 4.49 -6.02
N ILE A 80 15.12 5.06 -5.64
CA ILE A 80 14.12 5.62 -6.54
C ILE A 80 13.92 7.07 -6.15
N GLU A 81 14.24 8.01 -7.03
CA GLU A 81 14.21 9.42 -6.66
C GLU A 81 13.80 10.38 -7.77
N ASN A 82 13.38 11.59 -7.37
CA ASN A 82 13.17 12.74 -8.28
C ASN A 82 12.27 12.40 -9.47
N SER A 83 11.17 11.70 -9.25
CA SER A 83 10.36 11.11 -10.32
C SER A 83 8.88 11.42 -10.17
N ILE A 84 8.15 11.34 -11.28
CA ILE A 84 6.71 11.53 -11.32
C ILE A 84 6.06 10.27 -11.86
N VAL A 85 5.05 9.76 -11.15
CA VAL A 85 4.28 8.59 -11.58
C VAL A 85 2.80 8.95 -11.65
N ASP A 86 2.24 8.93 -12.86
CA ASP A 86 0.81 9.11 -13.13
C ASP A 86 0.28 7.85 -13.82
N ASN A 87 -0.38 6.99 -13.06
CA ASN A 87 -0.72 5.64 -13.48
C ASN A 87 -2.06 5.15 -12.90
N GLY A 88 -2.44 3.93 -13.24
CA GLY A 88 -3.69 3.29 -12.84
C GLY A 88 -3.54 2.28 -11.68
N ASP A 89 -2.38 2.22 -10.99
CA ASP A 89 -2.13 1.31 -9.88
C ASP A 89 -1.07 1.89 -8.92
N ASP A 90 -0.28 1.07 -8.25
CA ASP A 90 0.75 1.49 -7.29
C ASP A 90 1.80 2.43 -7.93
N CYS A 91 2.15 3.51 -7.26
CA CYS A 91 3.25 4.40 -7.69
C CYS A 91 4.59 3.66 -7.64
N VAL A 92 4.87 3.05 -6.51
CA VAL A 92 5.97 2.11 -6.29
C VAL A 92 5.42 0.91 -5.54
N ALA A 93 5.69 -0.31 -6.00
CA ALA A 93 5.30 -1.53 -5.31
C ALA A 93 6.51 -2.40 -4.99
N ILE A 94 6.91 -2.40 -3.71
CA ILE A 94 8.07 -3.16 -3.23
C ILE A 94 7.63 -4.61 -2.99
N LYS A 95 8.20 -5.53 -3.76
CA LYS A 95 7.82 -6.95 -3.81
C LYS A 95 9.00 -7.87 -3.47
N ALA A 96 8.70 -9.11 -3.08
CA ALA A 96 9.69 -10.16 -2.84
C ALA A 96 9.05 -11.55 -3.07
N GLY A 97 8.45 -11.74 -4.24
CA GLY A 97 7.82 -13.00 -4.65
C GLY A 97 6.51 -13.35 -3.95
N TRP A 98 5.74 -14.24 -4.54
CA TRP A 98 4.37 -14.58 -4.16
C TRP A 98 4.23 -15.98 -3.56
N ASP A 99 3.81 -16.07 -2.27
CA ASP A 99 3.52 -17.29 -1.53
C ASP A 99 4.68 -18.31 -1.58
N CYS A 100 4.39 -19.57 -1.89
CA CYS A 100 5.38 -20.65 -1.92
C CYS A 100 6.58 -20.35 -2.82
N PHE A 101 6.38 -19.70 -3.95
CA PHE A 101 7.46 -19.38 -4.88
C PHE A 101 8.42 -18.33 -4.28
N GLY A 102 7.88 -17.29 -3.63
CA GLY A 102 8.70 -16.31 -2.95
C GLY A 102 9.49 -16.89 -1.78
N VAL A 103 8.85 -17.76 -0.98
CA VAL A 103 9.53 -18.46 0.13
C VAL A 103 10.63 -19.40 -0.37
N TRP A 104 10.36 -20.17 -1.42
CA TRP A 104 11.35 -21.09 -1.98
C TRP A 104 12.50 -20.37 -2.66
N TYR A 105 12.21 -19.27 -3.33
CA TYR A 105 13.25 -18.43 -3.91
C TYR A 105 14.11 -17.80 -2.82
N GLY A 106 13.51 -17.39 -1.70
CA GLY A 106 14.18 -17.01 -0.47
C GLY A 106 15.04 -15.74 -0.58
N LYS A 107 14.80 -14.88 -1.57
CA LYS A 107 15.53 -13.63 -1.73
C LYS A 107 14.69 -12.45 -1.28
N GLU A 108 15.21 -11.72 -0.29
CA GLU A 108 14.58 -10.52 0.25
C GLU A 108 14.77 -9.32 -0.68
N THR A 109 13.77 -8.43 -0.69
CA THR A 109 13.98 -7.05 -1.10
C THR A 109 14.44 -6.25 0.11
N ALA A 110 15.58 -5.58 0.00
CA ALA A 110 16.21 -4.91 1.13
C ALA A 110 16.95 -3.63 0.75
N ASN A 111 17.05 -2.69 1.71
CA ASN A 111 17.73 -1.41 1.53
C ASN A 111 17.10 -0.63 0.38
N VAL A 112 15.80 -0.37 0.46
CA VAL A 112 15.06 0.40 -0.53
C VAL A 112 14.88 1.82 -0.02
N HIS A 113 15.31 2.79 -0.80
CA HIS A 113 15.13 4.19 -0.52
C HIS A 113 14.33 4.85 -1.64
N VAL A 114 13.16 5.39 -1.28
CA VAL A 114 12.27 6.12 -2.18
C VAL A 114 12.18 7.55 -1.69
N ARG A 115 12.54 8.52 -2.53
CA ARG A 115 12.52 9.92 -2.11
C ARG A 115 12.20 10.91 -3.21
N ASN A 116 11.62 12.03 -2.82
CA ASN A 116 11.26 13.13 -3.71
C ASN A 116 10.46 12.65 -4.93
N LEU A 117 9.34 11.96 -4.67
CA LEU A 117 8.41 11.50 -5.69
C LEU A 117 7.10 12.27 -5.66
N THR A 118 6.50 12.42 -6.85
CA THR A 118 5.11 12.82 -6.99
C THR A 118 4.31 11.67 -7.56
N CYS A 119 3.40 11.11 -6.78
CA CYS A 119 2.48 10.05 -7.16
C CYS A 119 1.12 10.64 -7.50
N ARG A 120 0.65 10.49 -8.75
CA ARG A 120 -0.63 11.01 -9.25
C ARG A 120 -1.64 9.92 -9.56
N GLY A 121 -1.28 8.67 -9.35
CA GLY A 121 -2.07 7.49 -9.67
C GLY A 121 -3.20 7.19 -8.68
N LEU A 122 -3.62 5.93 -8.68
CA LEU A 122 -4.63 5.41 -7.76
C LEU A 122 -4.04 5.08 -6.39
N ASP A 123 -2.80 4.57 -6.36
CA ASP A 123 -2.12 4.10 -5.17
C ASP A 123 -0.77 4.82 -4.99
N GLY A 124 -0.24 4.80 -3.78
CA GLY A 124 1.01 5.48 -3.46
C GLY A 124 2.23 4.54 -3.46
N VAL A 125 3.11 4.73 -2.49
CA VAL A 125 4.27 3.84 -2.29
C VAL A 125 3.85 2.71 -1.36
N VAL A 126 3.86 1.48 -1.87
CA VAL A 126 3.31 0.32 -1.18
C VAL A 126 4.34 -0.80 -1.01
N ILE A 127 4.11 -1.66 -0.05
CA ILE A 127 4.87 -2.90 0.16
C ILE A 127 3.92 -4.08 0.00
N GLY A 128 4.27 -5.02 -0.88
CA GLY A 128 3.47 -6.20 -1.15
C GLY A 128 2.38 -5.96 -2.21
N SER A 129 1.42 -6.90 -2.32
CA SER A 129 1.19 -8.09 -1.47
C SER A 129 2.17 -9.23 -1.67
N GLU A 130 2.90 -9.27 -2.77
CA GLU A 130 3.90 -10.29 -3.11
C GLU A 130 5.20 -10.01 -2.34
N MET A 131 5.28 -10.44 -1.05
CA MET A 131 6.40 -10.15 -0.15
C MET A 131 6.96 -11.38 0.57
N SER A 132 6.73 -12.57 0.02
CA SER A 132 6.96 -13.86 0.69
C SER A 132 8.44 -14.20 0.92
N GLY A 133 9.36 -13.63 0.12
CA GLY A 133 10.81 -13.71 0.35
C GLY A 133 11.31 -12.80 1.46
N GLY A 134 10.47 -11.85 1.88
CA GLY A 134 10.80 -10.86 2.90
C GLY A 134 11.12 -9.47 2.32
N VAL A 135 10.70 -8.44 3.06
CA VAL A 135 11.04 -7.04 2.77
C VAL A 135 11.58 -6.40 4.03
N ARG A 136 12.71 -5.73 3.95
CA ARG A 136 13.31 -5.04 5.10
C ARG A 136 14.10 -3.80 4.74
N ASN A 137 14.23 -2.91 5.72
CA ASN A 137 14.99 -1.67 5.62
C ASN A 137 14.53 -0.84 4.42
N VAL A 138 13.30 -0.31 4.55
CA VAL A 138 12.65 0.54 3.55
C VAL A 138 12.48 1.94 4.14
N THR A 139 12.98 2.93 3.44
CA THR A 139 12.75 4.35 3.77
C THR A 139 12.03 5.02 2.59
N VAL A 140 10.93 5.68 2.90
CA VAL A 140 10.13 6.48 1.97
C VAL A 140 10.07 7.89 2.53
N GLU A 141 10.63 8.86 1.83
CA GLU A 141 10.67 10.23 2.32
C GLU A 141 10.38 11.27 1.23
N ASP A 142 9.87 12.43 1.64
CA ASP A 142 9.58 13.54 0.74
C ASP A 142 8.66 13.15 -0.43
N VAL A 143 7.59 12.40 -0.16
CA VAL A 143 6.65 11.95 -1.19
C VAL A 143 5.37 12.76 -1.14
N ARG A 144 4.97 13.26 -2.30
CA ARG A 144 3.69 13.92 -2.52
C ARG A 144 2.74 12.98 -3.25
N PHE A 145 1.62 12.69 -2.63
CA PHE A 145 0.54 11.93 -3.24
C PHE A 145 -0.59 12.86 -3.66
N GLU A 146 -0.85 12.93 -4.95
CA GLU A 146 -1.93 13.71 -5.57
C GLU A 146 -3.02 12.76 -6.10
N GLY A 147 -3.69 12.06 -5.18
CA GLY A 147 -4.65 11.02 -5.53
C GLY A 147 -5.97 11.51 -6.10
N THR A 148 -6.79 10.58 -6.55
CA THR A 148 -8.16 10.81 -7.01
C THR A 148 -9.17 10.20 -6.04
N SER A 149 -10.37 10.75 -5.97
CA SER A 149 -11.43 10.19 -5.11
C SER A 149 -11.69 8.72 -5.47
N GLY A 150 -11.69 7.86 -4.46
CA GLY A 150 -11.84 6.41 -4.60
C GLY A 150 -10.54 5.66 -4.91
N GLY A 151 -9.39 6.33 -4.88
CA GLY A 151 -8.07 5.70 -4.93
C GLY A 151 -7.77 4.89 -3.67
N SER A 152 -6.83 3.96 -3.77
CA SER A 152 -6.32 3.16 -2.66
C SER A 152 -5.44 4.00 -1.71
N PRO A 153 -5.01 3.44 -0.58
CA PRO A 153 -4.18 4.18 0.36
C PRO A 153 -2.83 4.59 -0.23
N PRO A 154 -2.39 5.84 -0.05
CA PRO A 154 -1.06 6.30 -0.47
C PRO A 154 0.09 5.61 0.27
N ILE A 155 -0.14 5.23 1.53
CA ILE A 155 0.77 4.40 2.32
C ILE A 155 0.06 3.07 2.57
N HIS A 156 0.59 1.98 2.00
CA HIS A 156 -0.05 0.68 2.13
C HIS A 156 0.97 -0.45 2.28
N ILE A 157 0.91 -1.17 3.41
CA ILE A 157 1.65 -2.40 3.63
C ILE A 157 0.64 -3.55 3.54
N LYS A 158 0.77 -4.37 2.49
CA LYS A 158 -0.19 -5.42 2.12
C LYS A 158 0.42 -6.80 2.33
N THR A 159 -0.23 -7.65 3.12
CA THR A 159 0.14 -9.07 3.24
C THR A 159 -1.08 -9.95 3.53
N ALA A 160 -0.88 -11.24 3.61
CA ALA A 160 -1.88 -12.22 3.98
C ALA A 160 -1.22 -13.43 4.66
N LEU A 161 -2.01 -14.22 5.38
CA LEU A 161 -1.49 -15.43 6.03
C LEU A 161 -0.73 -16.35 5.06
N SER A 162 -1.20 -16.45 3.80
CA SER A 162 -0.56 -17.28 2.78
C SER A 162 0.81 -16.80 2.32
N ARG A 163 1.17 -15.54 2.62
CA ARG A 163 2.45 -14.96 2.19
C ARG A 163 3.63 -15.48 2.98
N SER A 164 3.44 -15.77 4.29
CA SER A 164 4.60 -16.02 5.17
C SER A 164 5.60 -14.84 5.09
N GLY A 165 6.90 -15.07 5.27
CA GLY A 165 7.91 -14.04 5.14
C GLY A 165 7.85 -12.96 6.21
N ARG A 166 8.34 -11.77 5.87
CA ARG A 166 8.35 -10.63 6.81
C ARG A 166 8.35 -9.29 6.08
N VAL A 167 7.76 -8.28 6.72
CA VAL A 167 7.95 -6.87 6.38
C VAL A 167 8.39 -6.17 7.64
N VAL A 168 9.62 -5.68 7.68
CA VAL A 168 10.21 -5.11 8.90
C VAL A 168 11.12 -3.92 8.60
N ASP A 169 11.30 -3.04 9.59
CA ASP A 169 12.19 -1.87 9.46
C ASP A 169 11.74 -0.94 8.32
N VAL A 170 10.50 -0.43 8.42
CA VAL A 170 9.90 0.44 7.42
C VAL A 170 9.67 1.84 8.00
N ARG A 171 10.11 2.86 7.30
CA ARG A 171 9.94 4.26 7.66
C ARG A 171 9.28 5.03 6.52
N TYR A 172 8.21 5.74 6.84
CA TYR A 172 7.63 6.80 6.00
C TYR A 172 7.83 8.13 6.69
N GLU A 173 8.41 9.11 6.00
CA GLU A 173 8.74 10.42 6.54
C GLU A 173 8.42 11.54 5.56
N ASN A 174 7.83 12.62 6.07
CA ASN A 174 7.46 13.80 5.29
C ASN A 174 6.59 13.45 4.06
N ILE A 175 5.42 12.87 4.33
CA ILE A 175 4.46 12.46 3.30
C ILE A 175 3.31 13.44 3.25
N THR A 176 3.11 14.08 2.11
CA THR A 176 1.97 14.97 1.88
C THR A 176 0.93 14.28 1.02
N ILE A 177 -0.29 14.19 1.51
CA ILE A 177 -1.42 13.57 0.82
C ILE A 177 -2.42 14.66 0.44
N THR A 178 -2.69 14.81 -0.86
CA THR A 178 -3.69 15.73 -1.40
C THR A 178 -4.62 14.99 -2.35
N GLY A 179 -5.84 15.50 -2.51
CA GLY A 179 -6.83 14.86 -3.37
C GLY A 179 -7.61 13.76 -2.67
N GLY A 180 -7.92 12.65 -3.35
CA GLY A 180 -8.76 11.58 -2.84
C GLY A 180 -7.98 10.31 -2.51
N ALA A 181 -8.32 9.66 -1.40
CA ALA A 181 -7.82 8.34 -1.02
C ALA A 181 -8.87 7.54 -0.26
N GLU A 182 -8.69 6.23 -0.16
CA GLU A 182 -9.55 5.39 0.68
C GLU A 182 -9.24 5.63 2.17
N THR A 183 -7.99 5.58 2.53
CA THR A 183 -7.39 5.69 3.87
C THR A 183 -6.01 6.31 3.68
N ALA A 184 -5.49 7.07 4.61
CA ALA A 184 -4.15 7.67 4.47
C ALA A 184 -3.03 6.64 4.71
N ILE A 185 -3.14 5.87 5.80
CA ILE A 185 -2.18 4.83 6.18
C ILE A 185 -2.93 3.51 6.36
N ARG A 186 -2.52 2.48 5.64
CA ARG A 186 -3.08 1.15 5.77
C ARG A 186 -2.00 0.08 5.92
N VAL A 187 -2.10 -0.69 7.00
CA VAL A 187 -1.32 -1.91 7.22
C VAL A 187 -2.31 -3.06 7.35
N ASP A 188 -2.33 -3.97 6.38
CA ASP A 188 -3.39 -4.97 6.24
C ASP A 188 -2.81 -6.37 5.98
N ALA A 189 -3.04 -7.27 6.92
CA ALA A 189 -2.65 -8.68 6.84
C ALA A 189 -3.73 -9.60 6.25
N ASN A 190 -4.83 -9.03 5.77
CA ASN A 190 -5.94 -9.77 5.15
C ASN A 190 -6.09 -9.45 3.65
N TYR A 191 -4.97 -9.08 3.00
CA TYR A 191 -4.98 -8.62 1.61
C TYR A 191 -4.70 -9.74 0.61
N GLY A 192 -5.62 -9.93 -0.32
CA GLY A 192 -5.42 -10.81 -1.46
C GLY A 192 -5.72 -12.29 -1.19
N SER A 193 -5.47 -13.10 -2.19
CA SER A 193 -5.74 -14.52 -2.20
C SER A 193 -4.45 -15.33 -2.30
N ARG A 194 -4.52 -16.59 -1.83
CA ARG A 194 -3.44 -17.57 -2.02
C ARG A 194 -3.14 -17.80 -3.51
N ASN A 195 -1.87 -17.97 -3.84
CA ASN A 195 -1.46 -18.41 -5.18
C ASN A 195 -2.00 -19.82 -5.46
N PRO A 196 -2.85 -19.99 -6.48
CA PRO A 196 -3.46 -21.30 -6.77
C PRO A 196 -2.45 -22.37 -7.22
N SER A 197 -1.27 -21.95 -7.69
CA SER A 197 -0.21 -22.87 -8.14
C SER A 197 0.65 -23.40 -7.01
N CYS A 198 0.47 -22.92 -5.77
CA CYS A 198 1.15 -23.51 -4.61
C CYS A 198 0.56 -24.88 -4.25
N PRO A 199 1.39 -25.81 -3.69
CA PRO A 199 0.94 -27.12 -3.28
C PRO A 199 -0.23 -27.11 -2.31
N ALA A 200 -1.03 -28.14 -2.26
CA ALA A 200 -2.20 -28.24 -1.39
C ALA A 200 -1.89 -28.05 0.10
N ASN A 201 -0.71 -28.49 0.55
CA ASN A 201 -0.25 -28.34 1.93
C ASN A 201 0.29 -26.94 2.26
N TRP A 202 0.36 -26.02 1.29
CA TRP A 202 0.87 -24.66 1.50
C TRP A 202 0.14 -23.90 2.61
N SER A 203 -1.18 -24.01 2.68
CA SER A 203 -1.95 -23.34 3.73
C SER A 203 -1.58 -23.81 5.13
N ALA A 204 -1.26 -25.08 5.30
CA ALA A 204 -0.81 -25.63 6.58
C ALA A 204 0.61 -25.15 6.94
N PHE A 205 1.48 -24.98 5.95
CA PHE A 205 2.80 -24.38 6.14
C PHE A 205 2.65 -22.91 6.56
N ALA A 206 1.90 -22.12 5.82
CA ALA A 206 1.70 -20.69 6.07
C ALA A 206 1.07 -20.43 7.45
N ALA A 207 0.15 -21.27 7.90
CA ALA A 207 -0.45 -21.17 9.24
C ALA A 207 0.57 -21.36 10.38
N LYS A 208 1.65 -22.12 10.14
CA LYS A 208 2.76 -22.32 11.09
C LYS A 208 3.83 -21.23 10.98
N HIS A 209 3.87 -20.54 9.86
CA HIS A 209 4.86 -19.50 9.56
C HIS A 209 4.16 -18.24 9.06
N PRO A 210 3.30 -17.59 9.89
CA PRO A 210 2.60 -16.38 9.47
C PRO A 210 3.58 -15.25 9.18
N PRO A 211 3.23 -14.28 8.32
CA PRO A 211 4.10 -13.16 8.02
C PRO A 211 4.38 -12.33 9.28
N VAL A 212 5.61 -11.88 9.45
CA VAL A 212 6.01 -10.98 10.54
C VAL A 212 5.92 -9.53 10.06
N MET A 213 5.19 -8.70 10.80
CA MET A 213 5.01 -7.28 10.54
C MET A 213 5.45 -6.46 11.75
N ALA A 214 6.58 -5.75 11.64
CA ALA A 214 7.14 -5.08 12.79
C ALA A 214 8.09 -3.91 12.45
N ARG A 215 8.27 -3.03 13.42
CA ARG A 215 9.21 -1.91 13.39
C ARG A 215 8.88 -0.94 12.27
N TYR A 216 7.68 -0.36 12.36
CA TYR A 216 7.19 0.66 11.44
C TYR A 216 7.24 2.04 12.09
N SER A 217 7.61 3.03 11.31
CA SER A 217 7.63 4.43 11.73
C SER A 217 6.95 5.31 10.69
N PHE A 218 5.99 6.10 11.12
CA PHE A 218 5.27 7.08 10.32
C PHE A 218 5.47 8.45 10.96
N VAL A 219 6.20 9.33 10.28
CA VAL A 219 6.62 10.64 10.81
C VAL A 219 6.32 11.73 9.79
N GLY A 220 5.64 12.80 10.20
CA GLY A 220 5.30 13.89 9.28
C GLY A 220 4.38 13.44 8.15
N VAL A 221 3.25 12.78 8.46
CA VAL A 221 2.25 12.36 7.46
C VAL A 221 1.06 13.30 7.51
N HIS A 222 0.89 14.11 6.46
CA HIS A 222 -0.11 15.17 6.43
C HIS A 222 -1.13 14.96 5.31
N ALA A 223 -2.40 14.87 5.68
CA ALA A 223 -3.53 14.66 4.78
C ALA A 223 -4.68 15.66 5.05
N GLU A 224 -4.34 16.90 5.38
CA GLU A 224 -5.30 17.92 5.82
C GLU A 224 -6.31 18.33 4.74
N HIS A 225 -5.92 18.23 3.48
CA HIS A 225 -6.75 18.59 2.33
C HIS A 225 -7.20 17.37 1.53
N ALA A 226 -6.97 16.18 2.03
CA ALA A 226 -7.38 14.95 1.37
C ALA A 226 -8.86 14.63 1.62
N THR A 227 -9.53 14.07 0.61
CA THR A 227 -10.86 13.51 0.76
C THR A 227 -10.73 12.00 0.98
N LEU A 228 -10.90 11.56 2.23
CA LEU A 228 -10.88 10.14 2.55
C LEU A 228 -12.27 9.55 2.49
N SER A 229 -12.39 8.35 1.94
CA SER A 229 -13.66 7.62 1.83
C SER A 229 -13.90 6.62 2.96
N LYS A 230 -12.88 6.34 3.77
CA LYS A 230 -12.91 5.44 4.93
C LYS A 230 -12.20 6.06 6.13
N GLU A 231 -11.80 5.22 7.07
CA GLU A 231 -11.02 5.59 8.26
C GLU A 231 -9.66 6.23 7.89
N PRO A 232 -9.13 7.14 8.70
CA PRO A 232 -7.86 7.82 8.45
C PRO A 232 -6.67 6.85 8.49
N VAL A 233 -6.66 5.92 9.45
CA VAL A 233 -5.62 4.92 9.63
C VAL A 233 -6.24 3.54 9.87
N HIS A 234 -5.70 2.52 9.20
CA HIS A 234 -6.17 1.14 9.26
C HIS A 234 -5.02 0.18 9.57
N LEU A 235 -5.02 -0.41 10.75
CA LEU A 235 -4.01 -1.35 11.22
C LEU A 235 -4.68 -2.70 11.50
N VAL A 236 -4.52 -3.67 10.63
CA VAL A 236 -5.11 -5.00 10.78
C VAL A 236 -4.05 -6.08 10.62
N GLY A 237 -3.62 -6.62 11.75
CA GLY A 237 -2.72 -7.77 11.82
C GLY A 237 -3.46 -9.11 11.83
N LEU A 238 -2.69 -10.19 11.95
CA LEU A 238 -3.22 -11.53 12.17
C LEU A 238 -3.24 -11.84 13.67
N ALA A 239 -4.23 -12.57 14.16
CA ALA A 239 -4.25 -13.04 15.54
C ALA A 239 -3.03 -13.92 15.88
N SER A 240 -2.53 -14.68 14.89
CA SER A 240 -1.32 -15.50 15.01
C SER A 240 -0.01 -14.74 14.85
N SER A 241 -0.06 -13.50 14.34
CA SER A 241 1.11 -12.62 14.14
C SER A 241 0.63 -11.16 14.16
N PRO A 242 0.42 -10.59 15.33
CA PRO A 242 0.03 -9.19 15.47
C PRO A 242 1.10 -8.25 14.92
N ILE A 243 0.68 -7.07 14.45
CA ILE A 243 1.61 -6.00 14.08
C ILE A 243 2.20 -5.41 15.36
N HIS A 244 3.52 -5.24 15.45
CA HIS A 244 4.16 -4.72 16.66
C HIS A 244 5.29 -3.75 16.36
N ASP A 245 5.74 -3.01 17.39
CA ASP A 245 6.80 -2.00 17.30
C ASP A 245 6.47 -0.93 16.25
N ILE A 246 5.32 -0.26 16.41
CA ILE A 246 4.88 0.82 15.51
C ILE A 246 5.02 2.16 16.22
N PHE A 247 5.48 3.15 15.50
CA PHE A 247 5.63 4.51 16.00
C PHE A 247 4.99 5.52 15.05
N PHE A 248 4.24 6.46 15.64
CA PHE A 248 3.62 7.59 14.93
C PHE A 248 4.08 8.90 15.57
N ASP A 249 4.47 9.85 14.74
CA ASP A 249 4.82 11.21 15.16
C ASP A 249 4.43 12.21 14.07
N ASP A 250 3.86 13.33 14.46
CA ASP A 250 3.45 14.39 13.54
C ASP A 250 2.56 13.86 12.39
N VAL A 251 1.47 13.17 12.76
CA VAL A 251 0.52 12.57 11.81
C VAL A 251 -0.81 13.31 11.87
N HIS A 252 -1.14 14.05 10.82
CA HIS A 252 -2.36 14.85 10.72
C HIS A 252 -3.21 14.41 9.53
N VAL A 253 -4.33 13.76 9.80
CA VAL A 253 -5.22 13.19 8.79
C VAL A 253 -6.66 13.63 9.05
N HIS A 254 -7.11 14.63 8.33
CA HIS A 254 -8.48 15.13 8.43
C HIS A 254 -9.41 14.43 7.43
N VAL A 255 -10.48 13.83 7.94
CA VAL A 255 -11.54 13.23 7.11
C VAL A 255 -12.54 14.31 6.74
N VAL A 256 -12.53 14.75 5.50
CA VAL A 256 -13.54 15.68 4.99
C VAL A 256 -14.80 14.89 4.63
N SER A 257 -15.83 14.99 5.49
CA SER A 257 -17.15 14.47 5.15
C SER A 257 -17.69 15.21 3.93
N SER A 258 -17.89 14.52 2.82
CA SER A 258 -18.65 15.08 1.69
C SER A 258 -20.10 15.29 2.15
N LYS A 259 -20.45 16.52 2.53
CA LYS A 259 -21.85 16.90 2.70
C LYS A 259 -22.56 16.63 1.39
N GLY A 260 -23.48 15.67 1.40
CA GLY A 260 -24.33 15.39 0.26
C GLY A 260 -25.00 16.67 -0.24
N GLY A 261 -24.71 17.01 -1.47
CA GLY A 261 -25.43 18.07 -2.16
C GLY A 261 -26.91 17.69 -2.20
N ASN A 262 -27.74 18.52 -1.58
CA ASN A 262 -29.20 18.48 -1.72
C ASN A 262 -29.56 18.73 -3.18
N GLY A 263 -29.56 17.68 -3.97
CA GLY A 263 -30.23 17.66 -5.29
C GLY A 263 -31.71 17.46 -5.08
N ARG A 264 -32.48 18.53 -5.07
CA ARG A 264 -33.90 18.47 -5.36
C ARG A 264 -34.05 17.93 -6.79
N GLY A 265 -34.69 16.79 -6.93
CA GLY A 265 -35.17 16.26 -8.19
C GLY A 265 -36.50 15.64 -7.95
N ASP A 266 -37.55 16.37 -8.36
CA ASP A 266 -38.95 15.90 -8.47
C ASP A 266 -39.02 14.71 -9.47
N GLY A 267 -39.99 13.79 -9.19
CA GLY A 267 -40.63 13.03 -10.25
C GLY A 267 -40.73 11.53 -10.04
N GLY A 268 -41.77 11.07 -9.39
CA GLY A 268 -42.80 10.10 -9.74
C GLY A 268 -42.43 8.72 -10.32
N GLY A 269 -43.01 7.64 -9.72
CA GLY A 269 -43.29 6.39 -10.47
C GLY A 269 -43.04 5.10 -9.70
N GLU A 270 -44.06 4.68 -9.00
CA GLU A 270 -44.60 3.34 -8.72
C GLU A 270 -43.82 2.04 -8.85
N GLY A 271 -43.82 1.26 -7.80
CA GLY A 271 -44.26 -0.14 -7.77
C GLY A 271 -43.23 -1.25 -7.93
N GLY A 272 -43.07 -2.04 -6.87
CA GLY A 272 -42.43 -3.36 -6.98
C GLY A 272 -41.92 -3.90 -5.64
N GLU A 273 -42.61 -4.84 -5.08
CA GLU A 273 -42.46 -5.47 -3.77
C GLU A 273 -41.14 -6.26 -3.58
N GLU A 274 -40.60 -6.08 -2.44
CA GLU A 274 -40.02 -6.95 -1.42
C GLU A 274 -39.27 -8.25 -1.73
N SER A 275 -38.06 -8.30 -1.17
CA SER A 275 -37.72 -9.37 -0.22
C SER A 275 -36.65 -8.87 0.75
N ALA A 276 -37.00 -8.87 2.04
CA ALA A 276 -36.13 -8.47 3.14
C ALA A 276 -35.09 -9.55 3.41
N SER A 277 -33.82 -9.20 3.28
CA SER A 277 -32.72 -9.89 3.97
C SER A 277 -32.03 -8.88 4.89
N ALA A 278 -31.91 -9.24 6.16
CA ALA A 278 -31.31 -8.44 7.20
C ALA A 278 -29.83 -8.17 6.89
N GLY A 279 -29.55 -7.04 6.27
CA GLY A 279 -28.23 -6.49 6.08
C GLY A 279 -28.02 -5.36 7.07
N GLY A 280 -27.06 -5.50 7.98
CA GLY A 280 -26.64 -4.43 8.87
C GLY A 280 -26.36 -3.16 8.07
N ALA A 281 -26.92 -2.04 8.49
CA ALA A 281 -26.73 -0.74 7.89
C ALA A 281 -25.25 -0.36 8.01
N VAL A 282 -24.51 -0.43 6.89
CA VAL A 282 -23.19 0.15 6.81
C VAL A 282 -23.36 1.66 6.85
N SER A 283 -22.90 2.29 7.93
CA SER A 283 -22.83 3.75 8.05
C SER A 283 -22.08 4.31 6.83
N SER A 284 -22.74 5.16 6.06
CA SER A 284 -22.19 5.78 4.85
C SER A 284 -21.26 6.98 5.12
N HIS A 285 -20.86 7.18 6.37
CA HIS A 285 -19.98 8.28 6.77
C HIS A 285 -18.59 7.71 7.08
N PRO A 286 -17.50 8.30 6.55
CA PRO A 286 -16.15 7.90 6.93
C PRO A 286 -15.99 8.06 8.44
N SER A 287 -15.42 7.06 9.09
CA SER A 287 -15.09 7.10 10.51
C SER A 287 -13.97 8.09 10.75
N SER A 288 -14.10 8.97 11.72
CA SER A 288 -13.00 9.80 12.20
C SER A 288 -12.02 9.02 13.10
N SER A 289 -12.29 7.77 13.37
CA SER A 289 -11.52 6.92 14.27
C SER A 289 -10.65 5.93 13.51
N TRP A 290 -9.50 5.61 14.06
CA TRP A 290 -8.62 4.57 13.55
C TRP A 290 -9.26 3.19 13.68
N VAL A 291 -9.01 2.31 12.72
CA VAL A 291 -9.30 0.88 12.83
C VAL A 291 -8.04 0.14 13.25
N CYS A 292 -8.11 -0.61 14.36
CA CYS A 292 -6.99 -1.37 14.89
C CYS A 292 -7.45 -2.76 15.33
N GLU A 293 -6.94 -3.78 14.66
CA GLU A 293 -7.18 -5.18 14.98
C GLU A 293 -5.86 -5.94 15.05
N ASN A 294 -5.67 -6.75 16.06
CA ASN A 294 -4.44 -7.53 16.26
C ASN A 294 -3.17 -6.65 16.19
N VAL A 295 -3.20 -5.50 16.86
CA VAL A 295 -2.03 -4.66 17.10
C VAL A 295 -1.43 -5.08 18.42
N GLY A 296 -0.18 -5.50 18.40
CA GLY A 296 0.53 -6.07 19.55
C GLY A 296 1.25 -5.02 20.38
N THR A 297 2.38 -5.43 20.96
CA THR A 297 3.17 -4.59 21.88
C THR A 297 3.94 -3.47 21.17
N ASN A 298 4.27 -2.41 21.92
CA ASN A 298 5.08 -1.27 21.49
C ASN A 298 4.50 -0.49 20.30
N ALA A 299 3.18 -0.44 20.16
CA ALA A 299 2.53 0.53 19.30
C ALA A 299 2.39 1.85 20.05
N THR A 300 3.06 2.91 19.60
CA THR A 300 3.15 4.19 20.30
C THR A 300 2.94 5.38 19.35
N ALA A 301 2.43 6.48 19.91
CA ALA A 301 2.27 7.75 19.18
C ALA A 301 2.66 8.92 20.09
N THR A 302 3.20 9.98 19.52
CA THR A 302 3.38 11.25 20.22
C THR A 302 2.05 11.98 20.42
N ALA A 303 2.07 13.08 21.18
CA ALA A 303 0.90 13.93 21.33
C ALA A 303 0.53 14.71 20.06
N ASN A 304 1.41 14.73 19.06
CA ASN A 304 1.22 15.43 17.79
C ASN A 304 0.63 14.49 16.71
N VAL A 305 -0.47 13.81 17.06
CA VAL A 305 -1.18 12.91 16.14
C VAL A 305 -2.68 13.20 16.20
N ASP A 306 -3.27 13.53 15.04
CA ASP A 306 -4.68 13.85 14.90
C ASP A 306 -5.28 13.18 13.63
N PRO A 307 -6.40 12.46 13.72
CA PRO A 307 -7.19 12.20 14.92
C PRO A 307 -6.49 11.23 15.91
N ALA A 308 -6.92 11.29 17.17
CA ALA A 308 -6.36 10.46 18.21
C ALA A 308 -6.32 8.96 17.84
N PRO A 309 -5.21 8.26 18.11
CA PRO A 309 -5.09 6.84 17.80
C PRO A 309 -6.09 5.96 18.56
N CYS A 310 -6.27 4.73 18.08
CA CYS A 310 -7.02 3.70 18.79
C CYS A 310 -6.32 3.29 20.10
N ASP A 311 -7.05 2.66 21.02
CA ASP A 311 -6.55 2.24 22.34
C ASP A 311 -5.35 1.26 22.30
N ALA A 312 -5.15 0.58 21.18
CA ALA A 312 -3.99 -0.30 20.99
C ALA A 312 -2.67 0.47 20.86
N VAL A 313 -2.74 1.72 20.40
CA VAL A 313 -1.57 2.61 20.25
C VAL A 313 -1.45 3.48 21.47
N LYS A 314 -0.37 3.34 22.23
CA LYS A 314 -0.15 4.03 23.50
C LYS A 314 0.60 5.35 23.33
N PRO A 315 0.45 6.32 24.24
CA PRO A 315 1.30 7.51 24.25
C PRO A 315 2.78 7.12 24.31
N ALA A 316 3.61 7.73 23.45
CA ALA A 316 5.05 7.56 23.49
C ALA A 316 5.60 8.24 24.74
N ALA A 317 6.45 7.56 25.50
CA ALA A 317 7.31 8.23 26.48
C ALA A 317 8.27 9.15 25.69
N THR A 318 8.52 10.35 26.19
CA THR A 318 9.16 11.51 25.55
C THR A 318 10.61 11.29 25.04
N LEU A 319 10.97 10.09 24.63
CA LEU A 319 12.29 9.77 24.06
C LEU A 319 12.12 9.11 22.70
N LEU A 320 12.49 9.82 21.66
CA LEU A 320 12.66 9.28 20.32
C LEU A 320 13.61 8.07 20.37
N PRO A 321 13.22 6.91 19.87
CA PRO A 321 14.20 5.84 19.65
C PRO A 321 15.17 6.32 18.56
N THR A 322 16.42 6.55 18.93
CA THR A 322 17.51 6.70 17.98
C THR A 322 17.76 5.33 17.34
N TYR A 323 17.10 5.04 16.24
CA TYR A 323 17.52 3.92 15.40
C TYR A 323 18.82 4.35 14.71
N GLY A 324 19.94 3.81 15.19
CA GLY A 324 21.24 3.99 14.55
C GLY A 324 21.17 3.46 13.11
N ILE A 325 21.66 4.29 12.20
CA ILE A 325 21.83 4.05 10.77
C ILE A 325 22.88 2.94 10.55
#